data_fba60b972ae83b22d381ccbd9004a80a
#
_entry.id   fba60b972ae83b22d381ccbd9004a80a
#
_cell.length_a   1.000
_cell.length_b   1.000
_cell.length_c   1.000
_cell.angle_alpha   90.00
_cell.angle_beta   90.00
_cell.angle_gamma   90.00
#
_symmetry.space_group_name_H-M   'P 1'
#
loop_
_entity.id
_entity.type
_entity.pdbx_description
1 polymer ?
#
loop_
_entity_poly.entity_id
_entity_poly.type
_entity_poly.pdbx_seq_one_letter_code
_entity_poly.pdbx_strand_id
1 'polypeptide(L)'
;MTSTQRSSGQGRRVLLAAPRGYCAGVDRAVVTVEKALDLYGPPIYVRKQIVHNKHVVDTLEAKGAIFVEELDEVPEGSTVVFSAHGVAPAVHAQARERSLKTIDATCPLVTKVHQEAKRFAADGRDILLIGHAGHEEVEGTSGEAPDHIQLVESPDDVDRIQVRDPSKVSWLSQTTLSVDETMQTVERLRKRFPLLLDPPSDDICYATQNRQQAIKQIAPQADLVIVVGSANSSNSVRLVEVALEAGAPAAYRVDNASEVDPRWLEGVSVVGVTSGASVPDSLVQGVLELLREYGFPPAEEVRTADESLTFALPPELRRDLRTARQGRPRGDAPE
;
A
#
# COMPACT_ATOMS: atom_id res chain seq x y z
N MET A 1 21.67 -34.89 -7.18
CA MET A 1 20.52 -35.40 -6.40
C MET A 1 20.97 -35.59 -4.97
N THR A 2 20.84 -34.59 -4.13
CA THR A 2 21.01 -34.68 -2.69
C THR A 2 19.79 -34.06 -2.05
N SER A 3 18.80 -34.91 -1.81
CA SER A 3 17.62 -34.59 -1.00
C SER A 3 18.09 -34.32 0.43
N THR A 4 18.14 -33.06 0.83
CA THR A 4 18.37 -32.68 2.23
C THR A 4 17.09 -33.00 2.99
N GLN A 5 17.03 -34.18 3.58
CA GLN A 5 16.05 -34.53 4.61
C GLN A 5 16.23 -33.55 5.78
N ARG A 6 15.35 -32.56 5.89
CA ARG A 6 15.20 -31.79 7.13
C ARG A 6 14.67 -32.75 8.19
N SER A 7 15.38 -32.85 9.31
CA SER A 7 15.11 -33.77 10.40
C SER A 7 13.70 -33.49 11.00
N SER A 8 12.90 -34.54 11.10
CA SER A 8 11.57 -34.61 11.74
C SER A 8 11.68 -34.55 13.28
N GLY A 9 12.22 -33.44 13.81
CA GLY A 9 12.46 -33.30 15.25
C GLY A 9 12.26 -31.90 15.81
N GLN A 10 11.96 -30.91 14.97
CA GLN A 10 11.62 -29.57 15.45
C GLN A 10 10.12 -29.52 15.74
N GLY A 11 9.74 -29.10 16.97
CA GLY A 11 8.35 -28.83 17.34
C GLY A 11 7.72 -27.76 16.42
N ARG A 12 6.38 -27.75 16.32
CA ARG A 12 5.65 -26.74 15.54
C ARG A 12 6.01 -25.32 15.98
N ARG A 13 6.12 -24.41 15.05
CA ARG A 13 6.42 -22.97 15.30
C ARG A 13 5.57 -22.07 14.42
N VAL A 14 5.28 -20.87 14.91
CA VAL A 14 4.72 -19.77 14.12
C VAL A 14 5.68 -18.59 14.18
N LEU A 15 6.18 -18.15 13.05
CA LEU A 15 7.04 -16.97 12.92
C LEU A 15 6.20 -15.80 12.44
N LEU A 16 6.06 -14.76 13.26
CA LEU A 16 5.27 -13.58 12.95
C LEU A 16 6.20 -12.43 12.55
N ALA A 17 6.17 -12.06 11.28
CA ALA A 17 7.00 -10.97 10.77
C ALA A 17 6.58 -9.61 11.35
N ALA A 18 7.55 -8.78 11.70
CA ALA A 18 7.35 -7.40 12.12
C ALA A 18 8.43 -6.48 11.48
N PRO A 19 8.04 -5.27 10.98
CA PRO A 19 6.68 -4.74 11.01
C PRO A 19 5.71 -5.41 10.03
N ARG A 20 4.43 -5.27 10.30
CA ARG A 20 3.28 -5.74 9.51
C ARG A 20 2.08 -4.83 9.74
N GLY A 21 1.00 -5.04 8.98
CA GLY A 21 -0.24 -4.29 9.16
C GLY A 21 -0.13 -2.81 8.78
N TYR A 22 -1.01 -2.00 9.31
CA TYR A 22 -1.14 -0.59 8.93
C TYR A 22 0.19 0.16 8.93
N CYS A 23 0.48 0.85 7.82
CA CYS A 23 1.52 1.86 7.75
C CYS A 23 0.93 3.24 8.08
N ALA A 24 1.79 4.24 8.31
CA ALA A 24 1.36 5.61 8.62
C ALA A 24 0.45 6.23 7.54
N GLY A 25 0.67 5.89 6.26
CA GLY A 25 -0.16 6.38 5.14
C GLY A 25 -1.57 5.80 5.17
N VAL A 26 -1.68 4.50 5.42
CA VAL A 26 -2.95 3.78 5.54
C VAL A 26 -3.72 4.23 6.78
N ASP A 27 -3.07 4.28 7.93
CA ASP A 27 -3.69 4.75 9.18
C ASP A 27 -4.28 6.16 9.00
N ARG A 28 -3.50 7.08 8.43
CA ARG A 28 -3.96 8.43 8.11
C ARG A 28 -5.19 8.43 7.20
N ALA A 29 -5.22 7.60 6.17
CA ALA A 29 -6.31 7.57 5.21
C ALA A 29 -7.61 7.03 5.83
N VAL A 30 -7.53 5.94 6.56
CA VAL A 30 -8.68 5.34 7.27
C VAL A 30 -9.24 6.31 8.31
N VAL A 31 -8.37 6.87 9.17
CA VAL A 31 -8.77 7.87 10.18
C VAL A 31 -9.35 9.12 9.53
N THR A 32 -8.91 9.50 8.33
CA THR A 32 -9.49 10.64 7.59
C THR A 32 -10.98 10.41 7.29
N VAL A 33 -11.35 9.22 6.78
CA VAL A 33 -12.77 8.91 6.48
C VAL A 33 -13.59 8.86 7.78
N GLU A 34 -13.08 8.21 8.81
CA GLU A 34 -13.74 8.14 10.12
C GLU A 34 -14.00 9.53 10.71
N LYS A 35 -12.99 10.40 10.69
CA LYS A 35 -13.13 11.78 11.18
C LYS A 35 -14.02 12.64 10.31
N ALA A 36 -14.08 12.40 9.00
CA ALA A 36 -15.03 13.06 8.12
C ALA A 36 -16.48 12.64 8.45
N LEU A 37 -16.72 11.34 8.65
CA LEU A 37 -18.03 10.83 9.11
C LEU A 37 -18.45 11.41 10.46
N ASP A 38 -17.53 11.46 11.43
CA ASP A 38 -17.78 12.05 12.77
C ASP A 38 -18.12 13.54 12.69
N LEU A 39 -17.48 14.28 11.77
CA LEU A 39 -17.59 15.75 11.71
C LEU A 39 -18.77 16.22 10.88
N TYR A 40 -18.99 15.60 9.72
CA TYR A 40 -19.99 16.07 8.75
C TYR A 40 -21.25 15.20 8.74
N GLY A 41 -21.18 14.01 9.35
CA GLY A 41 -22.23 12.99 9.25
C GLY A 41 -22.22 12.26 7.89
N PRO A 42 -22.89 11.10 7.82
CA PRO A 42 -23.05 10.37 6.58
C PRO A 42 -24.04 11.08 5.62
N PRO A 43 -23.93 10.90 4.29
CA PRO A 43 -22.89 10.11 3.64
C PRO A 43 -21.58 10.89 3.43
N ILE A 44 -20.46 10.19 3.51
CA ILE A 44 -19.16 10.65 3.01
C ILE A 44 -18.82 9.80 1.80
N TYR A 45 -18.59 10.43 0.67
CA TYR A 45 -18.19 9.72 -0.55
C TYR A 45 -16.67 9.48 -0.54
N VAL A 46 -16.26 8.34 -1.05
CA VAL A 46 -14.84 7.99 -1.22
C VAL A 46 -14.65 7.55 -2.66
N ARG A 47 -13.77 8.23 -3.41
CA ARG A 47 -13.46 7.83 -4.78
C ARG A 47 -12.52 6.64 -4.74
N LYS A 48 -12.92 5.56 -5.43
CA LYS A 48 -12.29 4.25 -5.39
C LYS A 48 -12.21 3.71 -3.96
N GLN A 49 -11.30 2.79 -3.68
CA GLN A 49 -11.10 2.30 -2.31
C GLN A 49 -10.15 3.22 -1.55
N ILE A 50 -10.46 3.58 -0.32
CA ILE A 50 -9.58 4.42 0.51
C ILE A 50 -8.19 3.82 0.65
N VAL A 51 -8.12 2.50 0.80
CA VAL A 51 -6.96 1.63 0.75
C VAL A 51 -7.40 0.27 0.19
N HIS A 52 -6.50 -0.49 -0.42
CA HIS A 52 -6.82 -1.80 -0.98
C HIS A 52 -6.96 -2.87 0.12
N ASN A 53 -8.08 -2.85 0.82
CA ASN A 53 -8.46 -3.85 1.81
C ASN A 53 -9.99 -3.94 1.94
N LYS A 54 -10.54 -5.10 1.55
CA LYS A 54 -11.99 -5.31 1.56
C LYS A 54 -12.61 -5.10 2.95
N HIS A 55 -12.02 -5.61 4.01
CA HIS A 55 -12.54 -5.47 5.37
C HIS A 55 -12.61 -4.01 5.81
N VAL A 56 -11.62 -3.19 5.41
CA VAL A 56 -11.60 -1.74 5.71
C VAL A 56 -12.73 -1.05 4.96
N VAL A 57 -12.91 -1.35 3.68
CA VAL A 57 -14.02 -0.80 2.86
C VAL A 57 -15.36 -1.16 3.51
N ASP A 58 -15.62 -2.44 3.75
CA ASP A 58 -16.87 -2.92 4.36
C ASP A 58 -17.14 -2.25 5.73
N THR A 59 -16.10 -2.06 6.54
CA THR A 59 -16.20 -1.41 7.85
C THR A 59 -16.59 0.07 7.75
N LEU A 60 -16.03 0.78 6.78
CA LEU A 60 -16.35 2.20 6.56
C LEU A 60 -17.73 2.38 5.91
N GLU A 61 -18.13 1.47 5.02
CA GLU A 61 -19.50 1.44 4.47
C GLU A 61 -20.54 1.26 5.58
N ALA A 62 -20.29 0.34 6.50
CA ALA A 62 -21.16 0.13 7.67
C ALA A 62 -21.28 1.38 8.56
N LYS A 63 -20.31 2.30 8.52
CA LYS A 63 -20.33 3.60 9.22
C LYS A 63 -20.96 4.73 8.40
N GLY A 64 -21.31 4.49 7.13
CA GLY A 64 -21.99 5.46 6.26
C GLY A 64 -21.10 6.12 5.20
N ALA A 65 -19.92 5.56 4.93
CA ALA A 65 -19.17 5.92 3.73
C ALA A 65 -19.81 5.28 2.49
N ILE A 66 -19.74 5.98 1.35
CA ILE A 66 -20.19 5.49 0.05
C ILE A 66 -18.99 5.49 -0.89
N PHE A 67 -18.55 4.31 -1.30
CA PHE A 67 -17.47 4.17 -2.26
C PHE A 67 -18.04 4.28 -3.69
N VAL A 68 -17.39 5.09 -4.51
CA VAL A 68 -17.74 5.34 -5.92
C VAL A 68 -16.51 5.13 -6.80
N GLU A 69 -16.73 4.70 -8.04
CA GLU A 69 -15.61 4.56 -8.98
C GLU A 69 -15.18 5.94 -9.51
N GLU A 70 -16.13 6.79 -9.91
CA GLU A 70 -15.84 8.07 -10.49
C GLU A 70 -16.68 9.21 -9.85
N LEU A 71 -16.21 10.45 -10.03
CA LEU A 71 -16.82 11.62 -9.38
C LEU A 71 -18.20 11.99 -9.94
N ASP A 72 -18.58 11.51 -11.11
CA ASP A 72 -19.92 11.74 -11.68
C ASP A 72 -21.02 11.02 -10.91
N GLU A 73 -20.67 9.97 -10.16
CA GLU A 73 -21.57 9.28 -9.23
C GLU A 73 -21.83 10.06 -7.93
N VAL A 74 -20.99 11.07 -7.63
CA VAL A 74 -21.11 11.88 -6.41
C VAL A 74 -22.08 13.03 -6.63
N PRO A 75 -23.13 13.21 -5.80
CA PRO A 75 -24.02 14.37 -5.93
C PRO A 75 -23.26 15.69 -5.76
N GLU A 76 -23.64 16.71 -6.54
CA GLU A 76 -23.01 18.03 -6.46
C GLU A 76 -23.04 18.62 -5.05
N GLY A 77 -21.99 19.30 -4.66
CA GLY A 77 -21.84 19.90 -3.33
C GLY A 77 -21.53 18.92 -2.19
N SER A 78 -21.49 17.62 -2.47
CA SER A 78 -21.19 16.61 -1.45
C SER A 78 -19.71 16.61 -1.04
N THR A 79 -19.43 15.98 0.12
CA THR A 79 -18.04 15.75 0.58
C THR A 79 -17.50 14.46 -0.01
N VAL A 80 -16.33 14.54 -0.65
CA VAL A 80 -15.62 13.39 -1.21
C VAL A 80 -14.19 13.31 -0.66
N VAL A 81 -13.75 12.10 -0.32
CA VAL A 81 -12.39 11.80 0.09
C VAL A 81 -11.64 11.13 -1.06
N PHE A 82 -10.44 11.61 -1.37
CA PHE A 82 -9.53 10.95 -2.28
C PHE A 82 -8.68 9.93 -1.53
N SER A 83 -8.42 8.79 -2.17
CA SER A 83 -7.73 7.65 -1.55
C SER A 83 -6.26 7.92 -1.21
N ALA A 84 -5.67 7.00 -0.45
CA ALA A 84 -4.23 7.04 -0.12
C ALA A 84 -3.32 6.98 -1.36
N HIS A 85 -3.83 6.45 -2.48
CA HIS A 85 -3.07 6.19 -3.70
C HIS A 85 -2.82 7.44 -4.55
N GLY A 86 -3.49 8.56 -4.22
CA GLY A 86 -3.41 9.81 -5.00
C GLY A 86 -4.33 9.80 -6.22
N VAL A 87 -4.50 10.98 -6.78
CA VAL A 87 -5.32 11.19 -7.98
C VAL A 87 -4.62 12.16 -8.94
N ALA A 88 -4.91 12.01 -10.24
CA ALA A 88 -4.42 12.93 -11.26
C ALA A 88 -5.00 14.34 -11.07
N PRO A 89 -4.31 15.41 -11.52
CA PRO A 89 -4.82 16.79 -11.49
C PRO A 89 -6.19 16.97 -12.15
N ALA A 90 -6.51 16.18 -13.17
CA ALA A 90 -7.81 16.18 -13.84
C ALA A 90 -8.96 15.82 -12.89
N VAL A 91 -8.74 14.91 -11.94
CA VAL A 91 -9.74 14.53 -10.93
C VAL A 91 -10.02 15.70 -9.97
N HIS A 92 -8.99 16.44 -9.57
CA HIS A 92 -9.15 17.66 -8.77
C HIS A 92 -9.92 18.74 -9.54
N ALA A 93 -9.69 18.89 -10.87
CA ALA A 93 -10.43 19.83 -11.71
C ALA A 93 -11.91 19.44 -11.79
N GLN A 94 -12.21 18.18 -12.06
CA GLN A 94 -13.57 17.65 -12.11
C GLN A 94 -14.31 17.85 -10.77
N ALA A 95 -13.64 17.63 -9.64
CA ALA A 95 -14.24 17.86 -8.33
C ALA A 95 -14.63 19.34 -8.13
N ARG A 96 -13.78 20.29 -8.57
CA ARG A 96 -14.09 21.72 -8.51
C ARG A 96 -15.27 22.09 -9.40
N GLU A 97 -15.31 21.60 -10.64
CA GLU A 97 -16.42 21.84 -11.58
C GLU A 97 -17.77 21.37 -11.01
N ARG A 98 -17.77 20.27 -10.26
CA ARG A 98 -18.95 19.72 -9.59
C ARG A 98 -19.20 20.31 -8.19
N SER A 99 -18.47 21.35 -7.81
CA SER A 99 -18.58 22.00 -6.49
C SER A 99 -18.44 21.04 -5.29
N LEU A 100 -17.68 19.94 -5.45
CA LEU A 100 -17.47 18.97 -4.39
C LEU A 100 -16.53 19.53 -3.31
N LYS A 101 -16.85 19.23 -2.05
CA LYS A 101 -15.94 19.47 -0.94
C LYS A 101 -14.94 18.32 -0.86
N THR A 102 -13.69 18.56 -1.25
CA THR A 102 -12.66 17.53 -1.31
C THR A 102 -11.85 17.45 -0.02
N ILE A 103 -11.53 16.24 0.40
CA ILE A 103 -10.55 15.93 1.45
C ILE A 103 -9.53 14.98 0.83
N ASP A 104 -8.29 15.43 0.73
CA ASP A 104 -7.24 14.65 0.07
C ASP A 104 -6.48 13.79 1.08
N ALA A 105 -6.77 12.48 1.08
CA ALA A 105 -6.10 11.51 1.93
C ALA A 105 -4.85 10.88 1.29
N THR A 106 -4.39 11.38 0.15
CA THR A 106 -3.16 10.91 -0.52
C THR A 106 -2.01 10.78 0.47
N CYS A 107 -1.35 9.64 0.48
CA CYS A 107 -0.18 9.41 1.31
C CYS A 107 0.92 10.43 0.97
N PRO A 108 1.57 11.07 1.96
CA PRO A 108 2.65 12.01 1.69
C PRO A 108 3.81 11.43 0.87
N LEU A 109 4.04 10.12 0.94
CA LEU A 109 5.07 9.44 0.14
C LEU A 109 4.66 9.28 -1.32
N VAL A 110 3.37 9.13 -1.61
CA VAL A 110 2.82 9.19 -2.97
C VAL A 110 2.87 10.63 -3.50
N THR A 111 2.49 11.60 -2.66
CA THR A 111 2.60 13.03 -3.01
C THR A 111 4.02 13.42 -3.41
N LYS A 112 5.04 12.84 -2.75
CA LYS A 112 6.46 13.00 -3.13
C LYS A 112 6.70 12.57 -4.58
N VAL A 113 6.26 11.39 -4.97
CA VAL A 113 6.42 10.88 -6.34
C VAL A 113 5.74 11.79 -7.36
N HIS A 114 4.52 12.26 -7.07
CA HIS A 114 3.81 13.24 -7.91
C HIS A 114 4.61 14.55 -8.08
N GLN A 115 5.22 15.06 -7.02
CA GLN A 115 6.05 16.27 -7.07
C GLN A 115 7.32 16.05 -7.91
N GLU A 116 7.95 14.88 -7.80
CA GLU A 116 9.11 14.52 -8.61
C GLU A 116 8.74 14.40 -10.10
N ALA A 117 7.58 13.83 -10.41
CA ALA A 117 7.08 13.76 -11.79
C ALA A 117 6.93 15.17 -12.40
N LYS A 118 6.34 16.11 -11.66
CA LYS A 118 6.24 17.53 -12.08
C LYS A 118 7.61 18.17 -12.30
N ARG A 119 8.53 17.95 -11.38
CA ARG A 119 9.87 18.51 -11.44
C ARG A 119 10.64 17.99 -12.66
N PHE A 120 10.66 16.68 -12.87
CA PHE A 120 11.35 16.09 -14.01
C PHE A 120 10.73 16.53 -15.35
N ALA A 121 9.41 16.65 -15.41
CA ALA A 121 8.73 17.19 -16.59
C ALA A 121 9.09 18.66 -16.87
N ALA A 122 9.15 19.49 -15.82
CA ALA A 122 9.57 20.89 -15.95
C ALA A 122 11.04 21.01 -16.44
N ASP A 123 11.90 20.05 -16.10
CA ASP A 123 13.28 19.96 -16.61
C ASP A 123 13.36 19.39 -18.04
N GLY A 124 12.20 19.13 -18.67
CA GLY A 124 12.10 18.58 -20.04
C GLY A 124 12.57 17.14 -20.18
N ARG A 125 12.50 16.35 -19.11
CA ARG A 125 12.91 14.94 -19.11
C ARG A 125 11.78 14.03 -19.57
N ASP A 126 12.15 12.91 -20.19
CA ASP A 126 11.29 11.74 -20.29
C ASP A 126 11.37 10.96 -18.98
N ILE A 127 10.22 10.56 -18.45
CA ILE A 127 10.09 9.90 -17.16
C ILE A 127 9.63 8.47 -17.37
N LEU A 128 10.42 7.52 -16.91
CA LEU A 128 10.11 6.09 -16.97
C LEU A 128 9.51 5.68 -15.62
N LEU A 129 8.19 5.53 -15.59
CA LEU A 129 7.48 5.14 -14.38
C LEU A 129 7.41 3.62 -14.29
N ILE A 130 8.14 3.04 -13.36
CA ILE A 130 8.07 1.60 -13.07
C ILE A 130 6.84 1.34 -12.22
N GLY A 131 5.93 0.48 -12.70
CA GLY A 131 4.66 0.22 -12.03
C GLY A 131 3.77 -0.70 -12.84
N HIS A 132 2.55 -0.94 -12.35
CA HIS A 132 1.58 -1.81 -13.01
C HIS A 132 0.45 -1.01 -13.64
N ALA A 133 0.13 -1.30 -14.89
CA ALA A 133 -1.01 -0.71 -15.60
C ALA A 133 -2.32 -0.91 -14.81
N GLY A 134 -3.15 0.12 -14.77
CA GLY A 134 -4.45 0.08 -14.07
C GLY A 134 -4.36 0.23 -12.54
N HIS A 135 -3.17 0.40 -11.96
CA HIS A 135 -3.05 0.74 -10.55
C HIS A 135 -3.30 2.23 -10.33
N GLU A 136 -4.13 2.60 -9.35
CA GLU A 136 -4.54 3.98 -9.07
C GLU A 136 -3.35 4.94 -8.87
N GLU A 137 -2.30 4.47 -8.18
CA GLU A 137 -1.09 5.25 -7.96
C GLU A 137 -0.34 5.56 -9.27
N VAL A 138 -0.32 4.60 -10.21
CA VAL A 138 0.28 4.79 -11.54
C VAL A 138 -0.55 5.75 -12.37
N GLU A 139 -1.88 5.64 -12.34
CA GLU A 139 -2.79 6.57 -13.01
C GLU A 139 -2.62 8.00 -12.47
N GLY A 140 -2.57 8.15 -11.14
CA GLY A 140 -2.38 9.44 -10.47
C GLY A 140 -1.06 10.11 -10.86
N THR A 141 0.04 9.37 -10.75
CA THR A 141 1.38 9.86 -11.09
C THR A 141 1.51 10.17 -12.58
N SER A 142 1.00 9.31 -13.46
CA SER A 142 1.03 9.53 -14.91
C SER A 142 0.25 10.78 -15.31
N GLY A 143 -0.84 11.06 -14.61
CA GLY A 143 -1.65 12.27 -14.83
C GLY A 143 -0.96 13.59 -14.47
N GLU A 144 0.12 13.56 -13.69
CA GLU A 144 0.90 14.76 -13.35
C GLU A 144 1.72 15.31 -14.53
N ALA A 145 2.13 14.43 -15.45
CA ALA A 145 2.92 14.80 -16.61
C ALA A 145 2.70 13.80 -17.77
N PRO A 146 1.48 13.73 -18.34
CA PRO A 146 1.09 12.69 -19.29
C PRO A 146 1.95 12.68 -20.57
N ASP A 147 2.43 13.85 -21.01
CA ASP A 147 3.29 13.96 -22.20
C ASP A 147 4.76 13.57 -21.95
N HIS A 148 5.13 13.32 -20.70
CA HIS A 148 6.50 13.02 -20.29
C HIS A 148 6.66 11.61 -19.73
N ILE A 149 5.58 10.96 -19.27
CA ILE A 149 5.63 9.68 -18.56
C ILE A 149 5.35 8.53 -19.51
N GLN A 150 6.24 7.51 -19.49
CA GLN A 150 6.01 6.20 -20.07
C GLN A 150 6.04 5.15 -18.96
N LEU A 151 5.05 4.25 -18.97
CA LEU A 151 4.97 3.14 -18.01
C LEU A 151 5.96 2.04 -18.43
N VAL A 152 6.64 1.47 -17.43
CA VAL A 152 7.54 0.31 -17.54
C VAL A 152 7.06 -0.73 -16.55
N GLU A 153 6.47 -1.81 -17.02
CA GLU A 153 5.88 -2.83 -16.14
C GLU A 153 6.89 -3.94 -15.79
N SER A 154 7.88 -4.15 -16.64
CA SER A 154 8.87 -5.22 -16.47
C SER A 154 10.23 -4.84 -17.06
N PRO A 155 11.31 -5.57 -16.68
CA PRO A 155 12.61 -5.39 -17.33
C PRO A 155 12.59 -5.58 -18.86
N ASP A 156 11.66 -6.39 -19.38
CA ASP A 156 11.57 -6.68 -20.83
C ASP A 156 10.99 -5.52 -21.64
N ASP A 157 10.28 -4.61 -21.01
CA ASP A 157 9.77 -3.40 -21.66
C ASP A 157 10.87 -2.40 -21.95
N VAL A 158 11.98 -2.48 -21.24
CA VAL A 158 13.09 -1.52 -21.35
C VAL A 158 13.59 -1.41 -22.79
N ASP A 159 13.62 -2.51 -23.53
CA ASP A 159 14.13 -2.51 -24.93
C ASP A 159 13.18 -1.81 -25.92
N ARG A 160 11.92 -1.62 -25.57
CA ARG A 160 10.89 -1.01 -26.42
C ARG A 160 10.68 0.48 -26.15
N ILE A 161 11.25 1.03 -25.06
CA ILE A 161 11.10 2.43 -24.67
C ILE A 161 11.61 3.35 -25.78
N GLN A 162 10.86 4.41 -26.07
CA GLN A 162 11.27 5.47 -26.96
C GLN A 162 11.30 6.79 -26.19
N VAL A 163 12.42 7.51 -26.27
CA VAL A 163 12.61 8.78 -25.59
C VAL A 163 12.99 9.86 -26.60
N ARG A 164 12.63 11.10 -26.29
CA ARG A 164 12.94 12.27 -27.13
C ARG A 164 14.44 12.58 -27.13
N ASP A 165 15.06 12.51 -25.95
CA ASP A 165 16.48 12.79 -25.72
C ASP A 165 17.05 11.77 -24.70
N PRO A 166 17.89 10.80 -25.15
CA PRO A 166 18.50 9.81 -24.26
C PRO A 166 19.37 10.38 -23.14
N SER A 167 19.79 11.65 -23.25
CA SER A 167 20.56 12.34 -22.20
C SER A 167 19.65 12.95 -21.10
N LYS A 168 18.34 13.02 -21.36
CA LYS A 168 17.35 13.63 -20.45
C LYS A 168 16.29 12.64 -20.05
N VAL A 169 16.70 11.51 -19.50
CA VAL A 169 15.82 10.46 -19.00
C VAL A 169 15.91 10.40 -17.49
N SER A 170 14.78 10.20 -16.82
CA SER A 170 14.68 9.95 -15.39
C SER A 170 13.74 8.79 -15.14
N TRP A 171 13.78 8.22 -13.95
CA TRP A 171 12.83 7.19 -13.57
C TRP A 171 12.14 7.51 -12.24
N LEU A 172 10.97 6.95 -12.06
CA LEU A 172 10.18 6.95 -10.82
C LEU A 172 9.59 5.56 -10.67
N SER A 173 9.08 5.25 -9.49
CA SER A 173 8.38 3.98 -9.27
C SER A 173 7.11 4.13 -8.44
N GLN A 174 6.19 3.19 -8.63
CA GLN A 174 5.08 2.92 -7.72
C GLN A 174 5.64 2.54 -6.35
N THR A 175 5.00 2.99 -5.26
CA THR A 175 5.55 2.87 -3.89
C THR A 175 5.49 1.45 -3.30
N THR A 176 4.76 0.53 -3.94
CA THR A 176 4.43 -0.81 -3.41
C THR A 176 5.03 -1.97 -4.20
N LEU A 177 6.04 -1.72 -5.02
CA LEU A 177 6.70 -2.75 -5.83
C LEU A 177 7.69 -3.61 -5.02
N SER A 178 8.12 -4.73 -5.59
CA SER A 178 9.30 -5.47 -5.13
C SER A 178 10.54 -4.59 -5.29
N VAL A 179 11.33 -4.47 -4.23
CA VAL A 179 12.59 -3.72 -4.27
C VAL A 179 13.56 -4.36 -5.26
N ASP A 180 13.72 -5.68 -5.21
CA ASP A 180 14.68 -6.41 -6.02
C ASP A 180 14.30 -6.34 -7.51
N GLU A 181 13.03 -6.55 -7.86
CA GLU A 181 12.53 -6.47 -9.22
C GLU A 181 12.65 -5.05 -9.79
N THR A 182 12.32 -4.04 -9.00
CA THR A 182 12.49 -2.63 -9.39
C THR A 182 13.95 -2.33 -9.69
N MET A 183 14.87 -2.77 -8.84
CA MET A 183 16.31 -2.54 -9.06
C MET A 183 16.85 -3.26 -10.28
N GLN A 184 16.36 -4.47 -10.60
CA GLN A 184 16.69 -5.16 -11.86
C GLN A 184 16.26 -4.32 -13.08
N THR A 185 15.05 -3.77 -13.04
CA THR A 185 14.56 -2.87 -14.09
C THR A 185 15.44 -1.62 -14.21
N VAL A 186 15.75 -0.97 -13.08
CA VAL A 186 16.62 0.23 -13.05
C VAL A 186 18.02 -0.06 -13.58
N GLU A 187 18.61 -1.19 -13.23
CA GLU A 187 19.94 -1.59 -13.78
C GLU A 187 19.91 -1.76 -15.30
N ARG A 188 18.83 -2.34 -15.84
CA ARG A 188 18.65 -2.48 -17.28
C ARG A 188 18.44 -1.11 -17.94
N LEU A 189 17.67 -0.21 -17.30
CA LEU A 189 17.52 1.18 -17.74
C LEU A 189 18.87 1.93 -17.77
N ARG A 190 19.71 1.79 -16.74
CA ARG A 190 21.04 2.42 -16.66
C ARG A 190 21.98 1.94 -17.79
N LYS A 191 21.89 0.66 -18.15
CA LYS A 191 22.66 0.13 -19.30
C LYS A 191 22.22 0.77 -20.61
N ARG A 192 20.93 1.00 -20.78
CA ARG A 192 20.37 1.62 -21.97
C ARG A 192 20.54 3.14 -22.00
N PHE A 193 20.39 3.80 -20.86
CA PHE A 193 20.48 5.24 -20.68
C PHE A 193 21.56 5.57 -19.65
N PRO A 194 22.84 5.71 -20.08
CA PRO A 194 23.96 5.93 -19.15
C PRO A 194 23.86 7.21 -18.31
N LEU A 195 23.06 8.20 -18.73
CA LEU A 195 22.81 9.45 -18.03
C LEU A 195 21.44 9.45 -17.32
N LEU A 196 20.87 8.25 -17.07
CA LEU A 196 19.62 8.11 -16.34
C LEU A 196 19.72 8.80 -14.98
N LEU A 197 18.76 9.70 -14.71
CA LEU A 197 18.69 10.41 -13.44
C LEU A 197 17.79 9.63 -12.45
N ASP A 198 18.35 9.39 -11.29
CA ASP A 198 17.63 8.77 -10.18
C ASP A 198 16.72 9.79 -9.47
N PRO A 199 15.60 9.34 -8.85
CA PRO A 199 14.88 10.18 -7.89
C PRO A 199 15.79 10.55 -6.71
N PRO A 200 15.56 11.69 -6.03
CA PRO A 200 16.45 12.17 -4.95
C PRO A 200 16.42 11.28 -3.71
N SER A 201 15.43 10.43 -3.57
CA SER A 201 15.34 9.39 -2.54
C SER A 201 14.44 8.26 -3.04
N ASP A 202 14.48 7.12 -2.38
CA ASP A 202 13.69 5.95 -2.78
C ASP A 202 12.21 6.28 -2.93
N ASP A 203 11.60 5.79 -4.01
CA ASP A 203 10.15 5.89 -4.24
C ASP A 203 9.40 4.74 -3.59
N ILE A 204 9.99 3.54 -3.56
CA ILE A 204 9.41 2.43 -2.79
C ILE A 204 9.41 2.83 -1.32
N CYS A 205 8.21 2.91 -0.75
CA CYS A 205 8.06 3.48 0.58
C CYS A 205 8.69 2.59 1.67
N TYR A 206 9.10 3.22 2.78
CA TYR A 206 9.72 2.53 3.92
C TYR A 206 8.87 1.35 4.40
N ALA A 207 7.55 1.50 4.42
CA ALA A 207 6.64 0.45 4.87
C ALA A 207 6.67 -0.79 3.97
N THR A 208 6.77 -0.59 2.66
CA THR A 208 6.95 -1.67 1.69
C THR A 208 8.31 -2.34 1.88
N GLN A 209 9.39 -1.56 1.96
CA GLN A 209 10.74 -2.08 2.16
C GLN A 209 10.86 -2.90 3.46
N ASN A 210 10.37 -2.35 4.57
CA ASN A 210 10.42 -3.01 5.88
C ASN A 210 9.65 -4.34 5.88
N ARG A 211 8.45 -4.39 5.28
CA ARG A 211 7.66 -5.63 5.22
C ARG A 211 8.33 -6.68 4.34
N GLN A 212 8.93 -6.28 3.22
CA GLN A 212 9.71 -7.20 2.38
C GLN A 212 10.95 -7.71 3.12
N GLN A 213 11.64 -6.87 3.87
CA GLN A 213 12.78 -7.31 4.67
C GLN A 213 12.35 -8.27 5.78
N ALA A 214 11.23 -8.01 6.45
CA ALA A 214 10.70 -8.88 7.49
C ALA A 214 10.32 -10.27 6.95
N ILE A 215 9.68 -10.32 5.77
CA ILE A 215 9.33 -11.60 5.15
C ILE A 215 10.58 -12.37 4.68
N LYS A 216 11.59 -11.71 4.13
CA LYS A 216 12.87 -12.30 3.74
C LYS A 216 13.60 -12.94 4.93
N GLN A 217 13.39 -12.44 6.15
CA GLN A 217 13.99 -12.98 7.36
C GLN A 217 13.32 -14.29 7.81
N ILE A 218 12.00 -14.43 7.66
CA ILE A 218 11.26 -15.60 8.13
C ILE A 218 11.06 -16.68 7.05
N ALA A 219 10.94 -16.27 5.78
CA ALA A 219 10.63 -17.18 4.67
C ALA A 219 11.58 -18.38 4.54
N PRO A 220 12.93 -18.24 4.68
CA PRO A 220 13.84 -19.37 4.58
C PRO A 220 13.68 -20.41 5.72
N GLN A 221 13.02 -20.02 6.81
CA GLN A 221 12.81 -20.85 7.99
C GLN A 221 11.42 -21.51 7.99
N ALA A 222 10.49 -21.01 7.17
CA ALA A 222 9.12 -21.47 7.12
C ALA A 222 8.92 -22.58 6.07
N ASP A 223 8.04 -23.53 6.37
CA ASP A 223 7.54 -24.50 5.39
C ASP A 223 6.38 -23.93 4.57
N LEU A 224 5.65 -22.99 5.17
CA LEU A 224 4.52 -22.28 4.60
C LEU A 224 4.54 -20.84 5.08
N VAL A 225 4.27 -19.90 4.18
CA VAL A 225 4.03 -18.48 4.53
C VAL A 225 2.58 -18.10 4.23
N ILE A 226 1.90 -17.48 5.18
CA ILE A 226 0.56 -16.91 5.03
C ILE A 226 0.69 -15.38 5.05
N VAL A 227 0.27 -14.76 3.96
CA VAL A 227 0.22 -13.29 3.80
C VAL A 227 -1.23 -12.84 3.92
N VAL A 228 -1.56 -12.13 4.98
CA VAL A 228 -2.91 -11.55 5.14
C VAL A 228 -3.00 -10.26 4.33
N GLY A 229 -4.04 -10.14 3.49
CA GLY A 229 -4.27 -8.95 2.66
C GLY A 229 -5.13 -9.24 1.43
N SER A 230 -5.72 -8.22 0.84
CA SER A 230 -6.64 -8.34 -0.28
C SER A 230 -5.94 -8.55 -1.63
N ALA A 231 -6.63 -9.22 -2.56
CA ALA A 231 -6.08 -9.59 -3.87
C ALA A 231 -5.68 -8.39 -4.74
N ASN A 232 -6.36 -7.27 -4.58
CA ASN A 232 -6.07 -6.02 -5.29
C ASN A 232 -5.02 -5.14 -4.57
N SER A 233 -4.47 -5.60 -3.45
CA SER A 233 -3.38 -4.91 -2.77
C SER A 233 -2.04 -5.30 -3.37
N SER A 234 -1.42 -4.41 -4.15
CA SER A 234 -0.09 -4.62 -4.73
C SER A 234 0.94 -5.03 -3.66
N ASN A 235 0.96 -4.33 -2.52
CA ASN A 235 1.87 -4.68 -1.42
C ASN A 235 1.66 -6.13 -0.92
N SER A 236 0.41 -6.58 -0.75
CA SER A 236 0.12 -7.94 -0.26
C SER A 236 0.50 -9.02 -1.29
N VAL A 237 0.24 -8.77 -2.57
CA VAL A 237 0.62 -9.69 -3.66
C VAL A 237 2.14 -9.82 -3.73
N ARG A 238 2.86 -8.70 -3.70
CA ARG A 238 4.34 -8.70 -3.73
C ARG A 238 4.96 -9.44 -2.55
N LEU A 239 4.35 -9.42 -1.36
CA LEU A 239 4.87 -10.18 -0.20
C LEU A 239 4.81 -11.69 -0.42
N VAL A 240 3.83 -12.21 -1.15
CA VAL A 240 3.79 -13.64 -1.53
C VAL A 240 4.97 -14.00 -2.43
N GLU A 241 5.19 -13.18 -3.46
CA GLU A 241 6.29 -13.40 -4.40
C GLU A 241 7.66 -13.32 -3.71
N VAL A 242 7.86 -12.27 -2.90
CA VAL A 242 9.09 -12.11 -2.10
C VAL A 242 9.31 -13.28 -1.13
N ALA A 243 8.24 -13.85 -0.55
CA ALA A 243 8.36 -15.03 0.32
C ALA A 243 8.88 -16.25 -0.45
N LEU A 244 8.33 -16.49 -1.65
CA LEU A 244 8.75 -17.60 -2.52
C LEU A 244 10.18 -17.40 -3.01
N GLU A 245 10.54 -16.21 -3.47
CA GLU A 245 11.90 -15.85 -3.90
C GLU A 245 12.93 -15.99 -2.76
N ALA A 246 12.52 -15.64 -1.55
CA ALA A 246 13.35 -15.80 -0.35
C ALA A 246 13.49 -17.26 0.14
N GLY A 247 12.83 -18.21 -0.51
CA GLY A 247 13.02 -19.64 -0.29
C GLY A 247 11.94 -20.33 0.54
N ALA A 248 10.77 -19.71 0.76
CA ALA A 248 9.62 -20.43 1.30
C ALA A 248 9.13 -21.46 0.28
N PRO A 249 8.92 -22.74 0.67
CA PRO A 249 8.42 -23.77 -0.25
C PRO A 249 6.99 -23.48 -0.75
N ALA A 250 6.17 -22.79 0.06
CA ALA A 250 4.82 -22.37 -0.26
C ALA A 250 4.51 -21.02 0.39
N ALA A 251 3.76 -20.17 -0.32
CA ALA A 251 3.24 -18.93 0.21
C ALA A 251 1.85 -18.65 -0.38
N TYR A 252 0.90 -18.28 0.46
CA TYR A 252 -0.46 -17.98 0.05
C TYR A 252 -0.94 -16.67 0.65
N ARG A 253 -1.74 -15.94 -0.14
CA ARG A 253 -2.46 -14.76 0.32
C ARG A 253 -3.88 -15.15 0.73
N VAL A 254 -4.34 -14.56 1.84
CA VAL A 254 -5.71 -14.71 2.34
C VAL A 254 -6.25 -13.34 2.76
N ASP A 255 -7.52 -13.08 2.54
CA ASP A 255 -8.15 -11.86 3.07
C ASP A 255 -8.34 -11.96 4.60
N ASN A 256 -8.64 -13.14 5.09
CA ASN A 256 -8.85 -13.43 6.51
C ASN A 256 -8.68 -14.94 6.81
N ALA A 257 -8.84 -15.31 8.07
CA ALA A 257 -8.66 -16.69 8.53
C ALA A 257 -9.56 -17.72 7.82
N SER A 258 -10.77 -17.35 7.39
CA SER A 258 -11.70 -18.30 6.75
C SER A 258 -11.24 -18.76 5.36
N GLU A 259 -10.29 -18.08 4.75
CA GLU A 259 -9.71 -18.47 3.46
C GLU A 259 -8.48 -19.39 3.60
N VAL A 260 -8.01 -19.63 4.81
CA VAL A 260 -6.91 -20.57 5.03
C VAL A 260 -7.40 -22.00 4.79
N ASP A 261 -6.85 -22.65 3.76
CA ASP A 261 -7.17 -24.04 3.48
C ASP A 261 -6.45 -24.95 4.49
N PRO A 262 -7.19 -25.76 5.27
CA PRO A 262 -6.58 -26.69 6.24
C PRO A 262 -5.55 -27.63 5.62
N ARG A 263 -5.69 -27.97 4.35
CA ARG A 263 -4.75 -28.85 3.62
C ARG A 263 -3.37 -28.23 3.49
N TRP A 264 -3.25 -26.90 3.52
CA TRP A 264 -1.94 -26.24 3.51
C TRP A 264 -1.13 -26.50 4.78
N LEU A 265 -1.80 -26.83 5.91
CA LEU A 265 -1.19 -27.05 7.21
C LEU A 265 -0.75 -28.53 7.41
N GLU A 266 -1.10 -29.42 6.49
CA GLU A 266 -0.75 -30.84 6.57
C GLU A 266 0.77 -31.03 6.39
N GLY A 267 1.42 -31.66 7.36
CA GLY A 267 2.88 -31.90 7.32
C GLY A 267 3.75 -30.67 7.55
N VAL A 268 3.14 -29.50 7.79
CA VAL A 268 3.85 -28.24 8.07
C VAL A 268 4.27 -28.17 9.53
N SER A 269 5.54 -27.86 9.77
CA SER A 269 6.11 -27.63 11.10
C SER A 269 6.25 -26.15 11.43
N VAL A 270 6.68 -25.33 10.47
CA VAL A 270 6.93 -23.91 10.67
C VAL A 270 6.06 -23.09 9.72
N VAL A 271 5.17 -22.25 10.28
CA VAL A 271 4.33 -21.31 9.53
C VAL A 271 4.87 -19.90 9.74
N GLY A 272 5.20 -19.22 8.64
CA GLY A 272 5.45 -17.78 8.64
C GLY A 272 4.14 -17.02 8.44
N VAL A 273 3.91 -15.96 9.20
CA VAL A 273 2.73 -15.07 9.06
C VAL A 273 3.17 -13.65 8.91
N THR A 274 2.61 -12.96 7.94
CA THR A 274 2.78 -11.51 7.73
C THR A 274 1.48 -10.90 7.19
N SER A 275 1.48 -9.59 7.00
CA SER A 275 0.36 -8.91 6.36
C SER A 275 0.80 -7.68 5.56
N GLY A 276 -0.01 -7.33 4.56
CA GLY A 276 0.18 -6.10 3.81
C GLY A 276 -0.05 -4.84 4.64
N ALA A 277 0.39 -3.70 4.09
CA ALA A 277 0.37 -2.39 4.74
C ALA A 277 -1.06 -1.81 4.94
N SER A 278 -2.08 -2.41 4.32
CA SER A 278 -3.49 -2.01 4.43
C SER A 278 -4.34 -2.92 5.33
N VAL A 279 -3.71 -3.82 6.08
CA VAL A 279 -4.38 -4.87 6.86
C VAL A 279 -4.48 -4.47 8.33
N PRO A 280 -5.70 -4.40 8.92
CA PRO A 280 -5.85 -4.21 10.36
C PRO A 280 -5.36 -5.45 11.12
N ASP A 281 -4.75 -5.23 12.30
CA ASP A 281 -4.16 -6.31 13.09
C ASP A 281 -5.16 -7.41 13.49
N SER A 282 -6.45 -7.06 13.63
CA SER A 282 -7.52 -8.03 13.92
C SER A 282 -7.59 -9.20 12.93
N LEU A 283 -7.31 -8.96 11.65
CA LEU A 283 -7.32 -10.03 10.64
C LEU A 283 -6.10 -10.96 10.80
N VAL A 284 -4.95 -10.40 11.19
CA VAL A 284 -3.76 -11.20 11.50
C VAL A 284 -4.00 -12.05 12.75
N GLN A 285 -4.60 -11.46 13.79
CA GLN A 285 -4.94 -12.20 15.02
C GLN A 285 -5.91 -13.36 14.73
N GLY A 286 -6.89 -13.17 13.85
CA GLY A 286 -7.78 -14.25 13.41
C GLY A 286 -7.03 -15.43 12.79
N VAL A 287 -6.01 -15.16 11.95
CA VAL A 287 -5.16 -16.24 11.38
C VAL A 287 -4.33 -16.92 12.49
N LEU A 288 -3.78 -16.17 13.43
CA LEU A 288 -3.02 -16.74 14.55
C LEU A 288 -3.90 -17.61 15.46
N GLU A 289 -5.15 -17.22 15.71
CA GLU A 289 -6.13 -18.00 16.46
C GLU A 289 -6.45 -19.32 15.73
N LEU A 290 -6.71 -19.25 14.43
CA LEU A 290 -6.92 -20.45 13.61
C LEU A 290 -5.73 -21.41 13.70
N LEU A 291 -4.49 -20.92 13.58
CA LEU A 291 -3.30 -21.75 13.70
C LEU A 291 -3.21 -22.45 15.07
N ARG A 292 -3.65 -21.77 16.15
CA ARG A 292 -3.73 -22.39 17.50
C ARG A 292 -4.73 -23.53 17.54
N GLU A 293 -5.90 -23.38 16.88
CA GLU A 293 -6.90 -24.46 16.77
C GLU A 293 -6.34 -25.68 16.05
N TYR A 294 -5.42 -25.48 15.09
CA TYR A 294 -4.69 -26.55 14.42
C TYR A 294 -3.45 -27.05 15.19
N GLY A 295 -3.27 -26.63 16.45
CA GLY A 295 -2.24 -27.14 17.36
C GLY A 295 -0.86 -26.49 17.16
N PHE A 296 -0.78 -25.30 16.54
CA PHE A 296 0.44 -24.50 16.52
C PHE A 296 0.59 -23.72 17.83
N PRO A 297 1.83 -23.48 18.31
CA PRO A 297 2.08 -22.69 19.50
C PRO A 297 1.80 -21.20 19.26
N PRO A 298 1.81 -20.36 20.31
CA PRO A 298 1.84 -18.91 20.15
C PRO A 298 2.96 -18.45 19.22
N ALA A 299 2.70 -17.40 18.46
CA ALA A 299 3.64 -16.88 17.49
C ALA A 299 4.88 -16.25 18.15
N GLU A 300 6.04 -16.52 17.57
CA GLU A 300 7.30 -15.83 17.85
C GLU A 300 7.41 -14.61 16.93
N GLU A 301 7.43 -13.39 17.48
CA GLU A 301 7.62 -12.19 16.66
C GLU A 301 9.10 -12.07 16.23
N VAL A 302 9.29 -11.92 14.91
CA VAL A 302 10.60 -11.66 14.29
C VAL A 302 10.60 -10.23 13.76
N ARG A 303 11.22 -9.33 14.50
CA ARG A 303 11.24 -7.90 14.23
C ARG A 303 12.52 -7.50 13.49
N THR A 304 12.36 -6.80 12.35
CA THR A 304 13.49 -6.31 11.54
C THR A 304 13.64 -4.79 11.57
N ALA A 305 12.58 -4.06 11.89
CA ALA A 305 12.57 -2.60 11.99
C ALA A 305 11.50 -2.13 12.96
N ASP A 306 11.68 -0.93 13.50
CA ASP A 306 10.67 -0.19 14.27
C ASP A 306 10.07 0.93 13.40
N GLU A 307 8.74 1.00 13.36
CA GLU A 307 8.01 2.05 12.66
C GLU A 307 7.35 2.99 13.67
N SER A 308 7.83 4.23 13.73
CA SER A 308 7.29 5.29 14.61
C SER A 308 6.73 6.49 13.83
N LEU A 309 6.83 6.44 12.48
CA LEU A 309 6.35 7.52 11.63
C LEU A 309 4.83 7.64 11.72
N THR A 310 4.35 8.87 11.87
CA THR A 310 2.94 9.22 11.79
C THR A 310 2.73 10.40 10.86
N PHE A 311 1.60 10.47 10.18
CA PHE A 311 1.25 11.58 9.31
C PHE A 311 0.07 12.36 9.86
N ALA A 312 0.15 13.69 9.79
CA ALA A 312 -0.95 14.55 10.13
C ALA A 312 -2.13 14.35 9.17
N LEU A 313 -3.36 14.45 9.66
CA LEU A 313 -4.56 14.43 8.85
C LEU A 313 -4.52 15.51 7.74
N PRO A 314 -5.31 15.36 6.66
CA PRO A 314 -5.40 16.36 5.60
C PRO A 314 -5.65 17.76 6.14
N PRO A 315 -5.02 18.80 5.58
CA PRO A 315 -5.11 20.17 6.10
C PRO A 315 -6.56 20.72 6.11
N GLU A 316 -7.39 20.33 5.14
CA GLU A 316 -8.79 20.68 5.06
C GLU A 316 -9.54 20.17 6.28
N LEU A 317 -9.43 18.88 6.56
CA LEU A 317 -10.09 18.23 7.69
C LEU A 317 -9.58 18.77 9.03
N ARG A 318 -8.27 18.98 9.17
CA ARG A 318 -7.70 19.56 10.40
C ARG A 318 -8.22 20.97 10.70
N ARG A 319 -8.40 21.79 9.68
CA ARG A 319 -8.96 23.13 9.80
C ARG A 319 -10.40 23.07 10.32
N ASP A 320 -11.23 22.22 9.73
CA ASP A 320 -12.64 22.10 10.06
C ASP A 320 -12.85 21.47 11.44
N LEU A 321 -12.03 20.49 11.82
CA LEU A 321 -12.02 19.92 13.17
C LEU A 321 -11.65 20.95 14.24
N ARG A 322 -10.72 21.87 13.96
CA ARG A 322 -10.38 22.98 14.89
C ARG A 322 -11.53 23.95 15.06
N THR A 323 -12.18 24.33 13.96
CA THR A 323 -13.34 25.23 13.99
C THR A 323 -14.50 24.61 14.79
N ALA A 324 -14.79 23.34 14.56
CA ALA A 324 -15.84 22.63 15.31
C ALA A 324 -15.57 22.53 16.82
N ARG A 325 -14.29 22.39 17.22
CA ARG A 325 -13.91 22.40 18.65
C ARG A 325 -14.06 23.78 19.29
N GLN A 326 -13.78 24.84 18.57
CA GLN A 326 -13.89 26.22 19.06
C GLN A 326 -15.36 26.69 19.17
N GLY A 327 -16.26 26.16 18.33
CA GLY A 327 -17.69 26.46 18.35
C GLY A 327 -18.50 25.69 19.39
N ARG A 328 -17.93 24.70 20.09
CA ARG A 328 -18.61 24.06 21.23
C ARG A 328 -18.49 24.95 22.47
N PRO A 329 -19.61 25.38 23.11
CA PRO A 329 -19.55 26.08 24.38
C PRO A 329 -18.78 25.20 25.39
N ARG A 330 -17.84 25.78 26.13
CA ARG A 330 -17.21 25.11 27.28
C ARG A 330 -18.38 24.79 28.23
N GLY A 331 -18.74 23.50 28.29
CA GLY A 331 -19.69 23.02 29.23
C GLY A 331 -19.19 23.39 30.63
N ASP A 332 -20.06 24.00 31.43
CA ASP A 332 -19.82 24.28 32.83
C ASP A 332 -19.40 22.97 33.51
N ALA A 333 -18.22 22.99 34.11
CA ALA A 333 -17.84 21.94 35.04
C ALA A 333 -18.84 21.98 36.21
N PRO A 334 -19.42 20.87 36.65
CA PRO A 334 -20.19 20.85 37.87
C PRO A 334 -19.25 21.17 39.04
N GLU A 335 -19.67 22.14 39.88
CA GLU A 335 -19.06 22.45 41.17
C GLU A 335 -19.08 21.24 42.14
#